data_be582a189745abcc30f00909ad75c57a
#
_entry.id   be582a189745abcc30f00909ad75c57a
#
_cell.length_a   1.000
_cell.length_b   1.000
_cell.length_c   1.000
_cell.angle_alpha   90.00
_cell.angle_beta   90.00
_cell.angle_gamma   90.00
#
_symmetry.space_group_name_H-M   'P 1'
#
loop_
_entity.id
_entity.type
_entity.pdbx_description
1 polymer ?
#
loop_
_entity_poly.entity_id
_entity_poly.type
_entity_poly.pdbx_seq_one_letter_code
_entity_poly.pdbx_strand_id
1 'polypeptide(L)'
;MTGTFYFEPGAPPLDWESRQSLVLVNPEWIRRQASGLPGITRLLPALEAHIWVSTSGTGSDASGRARWIALSKEAFLASARAVNQHLQVSRSDVWAHALPVFHVGGLGILARGWLSGAGVVPAVAGKWDAGRFHRVASETRATLSALVPSQVHDLVAAGLTSPPSIRAIVVGGARMDSPLYDQARALGWPCLPSYGLTETCSQVATAAMSSLAAASYPITLPALAHAEIRSGESQRLAVRAASLLTCCAEIDEHGVRAWDPKKDGWLETEDAGRVTKDGVEVFGRLSESVKVLGEIVSLPRVEEQAWRWAAREDLRALPGFDIAVVAPPHARLGHEVVLVIACQPRLADERRSAVEASLASHGREHLLPFERVRRVAWVDAIPRTPLGKCRRVLLTRQVGDQTGADR
;
A
#
# COMPACT_ATOMS: atom_id res chain seq x y z
N MET A 1 -15.75 -26.95 14.72
CA MET A 1 -16.04 -25.82 15.62
C MET A 1 -15.12 -24.70 15.23
N THR A 2 -15.66 -23.60 14.74
CA THR A 2 -14.91 -22.37 14.44
C THR A 2 -14.70 -21.61 15.73
N GLY A 3 -13.44 -21.51 16.20
CA GLY A 3 -13.08 -20.67 17.34
C GLY A 3 -12.94 -19.24 16.89
N THR A 4 -13.57 -18.32 17.62
CA THR A 4 -13.33 -16.87 17.44
C THR A 4 -12.19 -16.50 18.38
N PHE A 5 -11.05 -16.12 17.81
CA PHE A 5 -9.92 -15.65 18.62
C PHE A 5 -9.77 -14.13 18.45
N TYR A 6 -9.81 -13.44 19.59
CA TYR A 6 -9.27 -12.11 19.72
C TYR A 6 -7.81 -12.26 20.10
N PHE A 7 -6.91 -11.62 19.36
CA PHE A 7 -5.53 -11.49 19.81
C PHE A 7 -5.50 -10.41 20.90
N GLU A 8 -5.68 -10.86 22.15
CA GLU A 8 -5.33 -10.04 23.31
C GLU A 8 -3.85 -10.22 23.64
N PRO A 9 -3.18 -9.20 24.22
CA PRO A 9 -1.84 -9.38 24.77
C PRO A 9 -1.85 -10.56 25.76
N GLY A 10 -1.10 -11.63 25.48
CA GLY A 10 -1.08 -12.86 26.27
C GLY A 10 -1.88 -14.04 25.70
N ALA A 11 -2.55 -13.89 24.53
CA ALA A 11 -3.13 -15.02 23.84
C ALA A 11 -2.04 -16.04 23.43
N PRO A 12 -2.36 -17.37 23.46
CA PRO A 12 -1.41 -18.38 23.02
C PRO A 12 -0.99 -18.14 21.57
N PRO A 13 0.24 -18.52 21.19
CA PRO A 13 0.70 -18.37 19.82
C PRO A 13 -0.24 -19.11 18.86
N LEU A 14 -0.43 -18.56 17.67
CA LEU A 14 -1.24 -19.16 16.64
C LEU A 14 -0.64 -20.51 16.23
N ASP A 15 -1.43 -21.57 16.39
CA ASP A 15 -1.06 -22.90 15.92
C ASP A 15 -1.34 -23.00 14.40
N TRP A 16 -0.26 -22.90 13.63
CA TRP A 16 -0.32 -22.94 12.15
C TRP A 16 -0.62 -24.35 11.61
N GLU A 17 -0.40 -25.42 12.39
CA GLU A 17 -0.64 -26.81 11.98
C GLU A 17 -2.05 -27.30 12.35
N SER A 18 -2.72 -26.60 13.25
CA SER A 18 -4.07 -26.92 13.66
C SER A 18 -5.07 -26.82 12.50
N ARG A 19 -5.97 -27.81 12.41
CA ARG A 19 -7.12 -27.78 11.48
C ARG A 19 -8.19 -26.76 11.88
N GLN A 20 -8.10 -26.17 13.07
CA GLN A 20 -9.05 -25.17 13.55
C GLN A 20 -8.98 -23.91 12.70
N SER A 21 -10.13 -23.43 12.27
CA SER A 21 -10.26 -22.15 11.59
C SER A 21 -10.50 -21.00 12.57
N LEU A 22 -10.06 -19.81 12.20
CA LEU A 22 -10.11 -18.62 13.01
C LEU A 22 -10.85 -17.50 12.28
N VAL A 23 -11.46 -16.61 13.03
CA VAL A 23 -12.02 -15.35 12.49
C VAL A 23 -11.31 -14.19 13.20
N LEU A 24 -10.60 -13.36 12.42
CA LEU A 24 -9.89 -12.22 12.93
C LEU A 24 -10.66 -10.94 12.61
N VAL A 25 -10.93 -10.17 13.62
CA VAL A 25 -11.76 -8.96 13.53
C VAL A 25 -11.07 -7.78 14.21
N ASN A 26 -11.21 -6.61 13.61
CA ASN A 26 -10.82 -5.38 14.28
C ASN A 26 -11.64 -5.18 15.56
N PRO A 27 -11.03 -5.04 16.75
CA PRO A 27 -11.74 -4.84 18.01
C PRO A 27 -12.64 -3.60 18.02
N GLU A 28 -12.32 -2.55 17.27
CA GLU A 28 -13.19 -1.36 17.16
C GLU A 28 -14.46 -1.64 16.37
N TRP A 29 -14.38 -2.51 15.35
CA TRP A 29 -15.55 -2.93 14.59
C TRP A 29 -16.54 -3.68 15.47
N ILE A 30 -16.04 -4.56 16.35
CA ILE A 30 -16.88 -5.31 17.30
C ILE A 30 -17.65 -4.39 18.24
N ARG A 31 -16.97 -3.36 18.76
CA ARG A 31 -17.60 -2.39 19.68
C ARG A 31 -18.73 -1.60 19.04
N ARG A 32 -18.77 -1.50 17.70
CA ARG A 32 -19.81 -0.79 16.94
C ARG A 32 -20.99 -1.67 16.52
N GLN A 33 -20.87 -3.00 16.60
CA GLN A 33 -21.92 -3.93 16.19
C GLN A 33 -22.76 -4.36 17.40
N ALA A 34 -24.03 -3.95 17.43
CA ALA A 34 -24.97 -4.29 18.51
C ALA A 34 -25.34 -5.79 18.56
N SER A 35 -25.17 -6.54 17.46
CA SER A 35 -25.58 -7.95 17.32
C SER A 35 -24.49 -8.99 17.64
N GLY A 36 -23.29 -8.56 17.99
CA GLY A 36 -22.20 -9.46 18.44
C GLY A 36 -21.68 -10.44 17.39
N LEU A 37 -20.40 -10.84 17.55
CA LEU A 37 -19.66 -11.77 16.70
C LEU A 37 -20.19 -13.20 16.61
N PRO A 38 -20.83 -13.80 17.64
CA PRO A 38 -21.27 -15.21 17.57
C PRO A 38 -22.23 -15.50 16.40
N GLY A 39 -22.96 -14.50 15.90
CA GLY A 39 -23.81 -14.66 14.73
C GLY A 39 -23.02 -14.81 13.41
N ILE A 40 -21.99 -13.98 13.21
CA ILE A 40 -21.21 -13.93 11.96
C ILE A 40 -20.40 -15.21 11.74
N THR A 41 -19.74 -15.72 12.78
CA THR A 41 -18.92 -16.93 12.67
C THR A 41 -19.71 -18.18 12.31
N ARG A 42 -21.00 -18.22 12.67
CA ARG A 42 -21.91 -19.32 12.31
C ARG A 42 -22.39 -19.24 10.87
N LEU A 43 -22.38 -18.05 10.30
CA LEU A 43 -22.84 -17.80 8.94
C LEU A 43 -21.75 -18.06 7.90
N LEU A 44 -20.45 -17.89 8.25
CA LEU A 44 -19.35 -18.12 7.32
C LEU A 44 -19.24 -19.59 6.93
N PRO A 45 -18.86 -19.93 5.67
CA PRO A 45 -18.61 -21.27 5.24
C PRO A 45 -17.68 -22.05 6.18
N ALA A 46 -18.02 -23.28 6.50
CA ALA A 46 -17.22 -24.17 7.35
C ALA A 46 -16.00 -24.67 6.56
N LEU A 47 -14.89 -23.98 6.71
CA LEU A 47 -13.58 -24.33 6.14
C LEU A 47 -12.64 -24.78 7.27
N GLU A 48 -11.85 -25.82 7.03
CA GLU A 48 -10.82 -26.27 7.98
C GLU A 48 -9.49 -25.58 7.71
N ALA A 49 -8.71 -25.31 8.76
CA ALA A 49 -7.38 -24.68 8.68
C ALA A 49 -7.38 -23.33 7.94
N HIS A 50 -8.45 -22.54 8.08
CA HIS A 50 -8.58 -21.23 7.46
C HIS A 50 -8.62 -20.10 8.49
N ILE A 51 -8.24 -18.93 8.01
CA ILE A 51 -8.32 -17.68 8.74
C ILE A 51 -9.22 -16.73 7.93
N TRP A 52 -10.34 -16.33 8.53
CA TRP A 52 -11.22 -15.34 7.97
C TRP A 52 -10.79 -13.96 8.43
N VAL A 53 -10.57 -13.06 7.50
CA VAL A 53 -10.26 -11.65 7.77
C VAL A 53 -11.30 -10.76 7.12
N SER A 54 -11.71 -9.69 7.81
CA SER A 54 -12.55 -8.67 7.19
C SER A 54 -11.67 -7.69 6.42
N THR A 55 -12.06 -7.33 5.21
CA THR A 55 -11.45 -6.20 4.54
C THR A 55 -12.01 -4.93 5.17
N SER A 56 -11.14 -4.13 5.79
CA SER A 56 -11.47 -2.75 6.23
C SER A 56 -11.56 -1.79 5.04
N GLY A 57 -11.88 -2.33 3.85
CA GLY A 57 -11.76 -1.59 2.61
C GLY A 57 -12.64 -0.35 2.57
N THR A 58 -12.13 0.66 1.94
CA THR A 58 -12.83 1.74 1.23
C THR A 58 -13.94 1.23 0.26
N GLY A 59 -14.24 -0.06 0.31
CA GLY A 59 -15.27 -0.80 -0.40
C GLY A 59 -16.37 -1.39 0.47
N SER A 60 -16.58 -0.90 1.71
CA SER A 60 -17.94 -0.88 2.19
C SER A 60 -18.68 0.04 1.22
N ASP A 61 -19.48 -0.55 0.34
CA ASP A 61 -20.46 0.22 -0.38
C ASP A 61 -21.26 1.07 0.63
N ALA A 62 -22.04 2.03 0.17
CA ALA A 62 -22.86 2.88 1.02
C ALA A 62 -23.80 2.09 1.97
N SER A 63 -23.84 0.73 1.85
CA SER A 63 -24.64 -0.20 2.65
C SER A 63 -23.93 -0.71 3.91
N GLY A 64 -22.63 -0.41 4.13
CA GLY A 64 -21.90 -0.84 5.33
C GLY A 64 -21.62 -2.34 5.43
N ARG A 65 -21.75 -3.12 4.36
CA ARG A 65 -21.53 -4.58 4.33
C ARG A 65 -20.06 -4.92 4.48
N ALA A 66 -19.75 -5.85 5.38
CA ALA A 66 -18.41 -6.34 5.55
C ALA A 66 -18.13 -7.48 4.57
N ARG A 67 -17.07 -7.34 3.77
CA ARG A 67 -16.54 -8.43 2.94
C ARG A 67 -15.52 -9.24 3.73
N TRP A 68 -15.68 -10.55 3.71
CA TRP A 68 -14.82 -11.51 4.37
C TRP A 68 -13.99 -12.28 3.37
N ILE A 69 -12.72 -12.49 3.71
CA ILE A 69 -11.77 -13.23 2.88
C ILE A 69 -11.33 -14.47 3.66
N ALA A 70 -11.50 -15.66 3.07
CA ALA A 70 -10.98 -16.92 3.61
C ALA A 70 -9.57 -17.17 3.09
N LEU A 71 -8.60 -17.26 3.99
CA LEU A 71 -7.20 -17.55 3.69
C LEU A 71 -6.81 -18.84 4.38
N SER A 72 -6.31 -19.83 3.66
CA SER A 72 -5.82 -21.06 4.32
C SER A 72 -4.53 -20.76 5.08
N LYS A 73 -4.29 -21.51 6.18
CA LYS A 73 -3.01 -21.41 6.90
C LYS A 73 -1.83 -21.79 6.00
N GLU A 74 -2.05 -22.75 5.09
CA GLU A 74 -1.05 -23.12 4.09
C GLU A 74 -0.69 -21.96 3.15
N ALA A 75 -1.68 -21.19 2.70
CA ALA A 75 -1.46 -19.98 1.88
C ALA A 75 -0.62 -18.94 2.64
N PHE A 76 -0.88 -18.71 3.93
CA PHE A 76 -0.04 -17.87 4.77
C PHE A 76 1.39 -18.39 4.88
N LEU A 77 1.56 -19.69 5.08
CA LEU A 77 2.89 -20.31 5.18
C LEU A 77 3.65 -20.25 3.84
N ALA A 78 2.95 -20.39 2.71
CA ALA A 78 3.54 -20.22 1.38
C ALA A 78 4.06 -18.78 1.18
N SER A 79 3.24 -17.76 1.52
CA SER A 79 3.67 -16.36 1.52
C SER A 79 4.85 -16.11 2.45
N ALA A 80 4.77 -16.62 3.70
CA ALA A 80 5.81 -16.42 4.69
C ALA A 80 7.16 -17.04 4.27
N ARG A 81 7.13 -18.24 3.66
CA ARG A 81 8.33 -18.92 3.14
C ARG A 81 8.99 -18.08 2.04
N ALA A 82 8.23 -17.57 1.09
CA ALA A 82 8.77 -16.75 0.00
C ALA A 82 9.35 -15.42 0.50
N VAL A 83 8.70 -14.78 1.48
CA VAL A 83 9.23 -13.55 2.10
C VAL A 83 10.49 -13.83 2.89
N ASN A 84 10.53 -14.91 3.68
CA ASN A 84 11.73 -15.31 4.43
C ASN A 84 12.91 -15.59 3.49
N GLN A 85 12.67 -16.25 2.35
CA GLN A 85 13.67 -16.47 1.32
C GLN A 85 14.17 -15.15 0.73
N HIS A 86 13.26 -14.25 0.36
CA HIS A 86 13.59 -12.95 -0.25
C HIS A 86 14.42 -12.07 0.70
N LEU A 87 14.05 -12.03 1.98
CA LEU A 87 14.75 -11.26 3.02
C LEU A 87 15.90 -12.02 3.64
N GLN A 88 16.15 -13.28 3.27
CA GLN A 88 17.16 -14.15 3.87
C GLN A 88 17.03 -14.24 5.39
N VAL A 89 15.78 -14.49 5.86
CA VAL A 89 15.48 -14.54 7.29
C VAL A 89 16.06 -15.80 7.91
N SER A 90 16.69 -15.63 9.06
CA SER A 90 17.32 -16.69 9.85
C SER A 90 16.83 -16.69 11.30
N ARG A 91 17.22 -17.69 12.08
CA ARG A 91 16.91 -17.78 13.52
C ARG A 91 17.53 -16.65 14.36
N SER A 92 18.58 -16.01 13.85
CA SER A 92 19.22 -14.87 14.52
C SER A 92 18.47 -13.55 14.32
N ASP A 93 17.49 -13.51 13.40
CA ASP A 93 16.68 -12.31 13.18
C ASP A 93 15.63 -12.11 14.27
N VAL A 94 15.28 -10.85 14.47
CA VAL A 94 14.20 -10.42 15.37
C VAL A 94 13.28 -9.48 14.63
N TRP A 95 12.02 -9.83 14.54
CA TRP A 95 10.96 -8.99 13.98
C TRP A 95 10.40 -8.03 15.02
N ALA A 96 10.51 -6.72 14.82
CA ALA A 96 9.71 -5.73 15.54
C ALA A 96 8.29 -5.72 14.97
N HIS A 97 7.34 -6.31 15.68
CA HIS A 97 5.96 -6.48 15.23
C HIS A 97 5.12 -5.24 15.51
N ALA A 98 4.83 -4.44 14.49
CA ALA A 98 4.18 -3.14 14.58
C ALA A 98 2.80 -3.06 13.90
N LEU A 99 2.40 -4.09 13.18
CA LEU A 99 1.11 -4.14 12.47
C LEU A 99 0.07 -4.97 13.22
N PRO A 100 -1.21 -4.58 13.18
CA PRO A 100 -2.26 -5.35 13.85
C PRO A 100 -2.39 -6.76 13.28
N VAL A 101 -2.60 -7.75 14.16
CA VAL A 101 -2.72 -9.17 13.78
C VAL A 101 -4.02 -9.51 13.04
N PHE A 102 -5.03 -8.64 13.10
CA PHE A 102 -6.25 -8.78 12.33
C PHE A 102 -6.11 -8.30 10.88
N HIS A 103 -4.92 -7.82 10.50
CA HIS A 103 -4.52 -7.56 9.11
C HIS A 103 -3.46 -8.56 8.67
N VAL A 104 -3.51 -8.96 7.39
CA VAL A 104 -2.57 -9.93 6.80
C VAL A 104 -1.10 -9.51 6.94
N GLY A 105 -0.81 -8.20 6.96
CA GLY A 105 0.55 -7.69 7.18
C GLY A 105 1.11 -8.04 8.55
N GLY A 106 0.31 -7.87 9.61
CA GLY A 106 0.71 -8.22 10.98
C GLY A 106 0.73 -9.74 11.20
N LEU A 107 -0.31 -10.44 10.74
CA LEU A 107 -0.39 -11.89 10.82
C LEU A 107 0.74 -12.58 10.05
N GLY A 108 1.12 -12.02 8.90
CA GLY A 108 2.24 -12.53 8.11
C GLY A 108 3.58 -12.52 8.83
N ILE A 109 3.83 -11.55 9.74
CA ILE A 109 5.04 -11.53 10.57
C ILE A 109 5.07 -12.74 11.51
N LEU A 110 3.94 -13.09 12.12
CA LEU A 110 3.84 -14.28 12.99
C LEU A 110 4.15 -15.57 12.22
N ALA A 111 3.61 -15.72 10.99
CA ALA A 111 3.91 -16.85 10.13
C ALA A 111 5.39 -16.94 9.75
N ARG A 112 6.01 -15.79 9.44
CA ARG A 112 7.44 -15.70 9.11
C ARG A 112 8.32 -16.11 10.26
N GLY A 113 8.03 -15.58 11.47
CA GLY A 113 8.75 -15.95 12.68
C GLY A 113 8.62 -17.45 13.02
N TRP A 114 7.38 -17.98 12.93
CA TRP A 114 7.13 -19.40 13.17
C TRP A 114 7.93 -20.30 12.22
N LEU A 115 7.94 -20.00 10.91
CA LEU A 115 8.67 -20.81 9.92
C LEU A 115 10.19 -20.73 10.04
N SER A 116 10.74 -19.56 10.35
CA SER A 116 12.17 -19.34 10.37
C SER A 116 12.80 -19.61 11.74
N GLY A 117 11.99 -19.64 12.80
CA GLY A 117 12.46 -19.62 14.18
C GLY A 117 13.03 -18.28 14.63
N ALA A 118 12.82 -17.20 13.82
CA ALA A 118 13.18 -15.84 14.19
C ALA A 118 12.33 -15.33 15.35
N GLY A 119 12.91 -14.51 16.21
CA GLY A 119 12.18 -13.86 17.29
C GLY A 119 11.11 -12.89 16.76
N VAL A 120 9.98 -12.80 17.46
CA VAL A 120 8.95 -11.79 17.17
C VAL A 120 8.64 -11.03 18.45
N VAL A 121 8.88 -9.72 18.45
CA VAL A 121 8.71 -8.86 19.62
C VAL A 121 7.61 -7.83 19.33
N PRO A 122 6.56 -7.75 20.17
CA PRO A 122 5.52 -6.73 20.04
C PRO A 122 6.12 -5.33 20.24
N ALA A 123 6.19 -4.55 19.17
CA ALA A 123 6.74 -3.19 19.20
C ALA A 123 5.67 -2.12 19.44
N VAL A 124 4.39 -2.50 19.40
CA VAL A 124 3.22 -1.62 19.62
C VAL A 124 2.30 -2.31 20.62
N ALA A 125 1.80 -1.56 21.60
CA ALA A 125 0.75 -2.01 22.51
C ALA A 125 -0.50 -1.13 22.28
N GLY A 126 -1.44 -1.65 21.51
CA GLY A 126 -2.66 -0.93 21.14
C GLY A 126 -2.41 0.08 20.02
N LYS A 127 -2.44 1.39 20.33
CA LYS A 127 -2.27 2.46 19.35
C LYS A 127 -0.79 2.60 18.92
N TRP A 128 -0.59 2.91 17.64
CA TRP A 128 0.74 3.21 17.10
C TRP A 128 1.39 4.41 17.77
N ASP A 129 2.68 4.29 18.08
CA ASP A 129 3.54 5.35 18.61
C ASP A 129 4.97 5.16 18.07
N ALA A 130 5.46 6.15 17.32
CA ALA A 130 6.75 6.09 16.64
C ALA A 130 7.93 6.00 17.61
N GLY A 131 7.88 6.76 18.71
CA GLY A 131 8.92 6.75 19.75
C GLY A 131 9.00 5.42 20.48
N ARG A 132 7.86 4.81 20.81
CA ARG A 132 7.80 3.46 21.40
C ARG A 132 8.35 2.42 20.44
N PHE A 133 7.91 2.43 19.17
CA PHE A 133 8.44 1.51 18.16
C PHE A 133 9.97 1.60 18.07
N HIS A 134 10.51 2.82 17.94
CA HIS A 134 11.95 3.07 17.85
C HIS A 134 12.70 2.53 19.08
N ARG A 135 12.20 2.82 20.29
CA ARG A 135 12.78 2.34 21.53
C ARG A 135 12.80 0.81 21.61
N VAL A 136 11.65 0.16 21.38
CA VAL A 136 11.55 -1.31 21.40
C VAL A 136 12.48 -1.94 20.36
N ALA A 137 12.48 -1.41 19.12
CA ALA A 137 13.36 -1.90 18.06
C ALA A 137 14.84 -1.78 18.43
N SER A 138 15.24 -0.71 19.12
CA SER A 138 16.60 -0.50 19.60
C SER A 138 16.96 -1.46 20.74
N GLU A 139 16.14 -1.52 21.80
CA GLU A 139 16.37 -2.33 22.99
C GLU A 139 16.42 -3.83 22.69
N THR A 140 15.55 -4.30 21.80
CA THR A 140 15.48 -5.72 21.40
C THR A 140 16.46 -6.07 20.29
N ARG A 141 17.22 -5.07 19.77
CA ARG A 141 18.10 -5.21 18.60
C ARG A 141 17.36 -5.85 17.42
N ALA A 142 16.12 -5.43 17.20
CA ALA A 142 15.33 -5.92 16.07
C ALA A 142 16.07 -5.72 14.74
N THR A 143 15.97 -6.71 13.87
CA THR A 143 16.66 -6.70 12.56
C THR A 143 15.69 -6.47 11.40
N LEU A 144 14.42 -6.76 11.62
CA LEU A 144 13.36 -6.71 10.61
C LEU A 144 12.09 -6.06 11.16
N SER A 145 11.34 -5.40 10.31
CA SER A 145 9.97 -4.98 10.59
C SER A 145 9.12 -4.91 9.32
N ALA A 146 7.81 -4.75 9.50
CA ALA A 146 6.91 -4.34 8.44
C ALA A 146 6.07 -3.16 8.93
N LEU A 147 5.96 -2.13 8.10
CA LEU A 147 5.28 -0.87 8.39
C LEU A 147 4.37 -0.48 7.22
N VAL A 148 3.43 0.43 7.49
CA VAL A 148 2.69 1.16 6.45
C VAL A 148 3.31 2.54 6.22
N PRO A 149 3.11 3.18 5.05
CA PRO A 149 3.71 4.49 4.76
C PRO A 149 3.44 5.57 5.81
N SER A 150 2.24 5.60 6.42
CA SER A 150 1.94 6.55 7.50
C SER A 150 2.80 6.35 8.75
N GLN A 151 3.16 5.11 9.09
CA GLN A 151 4.06 4.82 10.19
C GLN A 151 5.50 5.26 9.88
N VAL A 152 5.94 5.06 8.64
CA VAL A 152 7.25 5.60 8.18
C VAL A 152 7.24 7.12 8.21
N HIS A 153 6.16 7.77 7.77
CA HIS A 153 6.00 9.22 7.86
C HIS A 153 6.15 9.72 9.31
N ASP A 154 5.54 9.06 10.28
CA ASP A 154 5.61 9.46 11.69
C ASP A 154 7.04 9.32 12.24
N LEU A 155 7.80 8.29 11.83
CA LEU A 155 9.22 8.13 12.17
C LEU A 155 10.07 9.28 11.60
N VAL A 156 9.82 9.65 10.34
CA VAL A 156 10.50 10.77 9.65
C VAL A 156 10.14 12.09 10.30
N ALA A 157 8.86 12.36 10.54
CA ALA A 157 8.38 13.58 11.15
C ALA A 157 8.93 13.78 12.58
N ALA A 158 9.15 12.69 13.31
CA ALA A 158 9.78 12.70 14.62
C ALA A 158 11.32 12.78 14.56
N GLY A 159 11.93 12.82 13.38
CA GLY A 159 13.38 12.87 13.21
C GLY A 159 14.13 11.64 13.75
N LEU A 160 13.46 10.50 13.87
CA LEU A 160 14.05 9.28 14.46
C LEU A 160 14.93 8.57 13.43
N THR A 161 16.19 8.41 13.73
CA THR A 161 17.15 7.63 12.92
C THR A 161 16.95 6.14 13.11
N SER A 162 17.19 5.36 12.05
CA SER A 162 17.05 3.90 12.13
C SER A 162 18.00 3.30 13.17
N PRO A 163 17.55 2.41 14.06
CA PRO A 163 18.45 1.61 14.87
C PRO A 163 19.43 0.82 13.97
N PRO A 164 20.73 0.77 14.30
CA PRO A 164 21.74 0.14 13.42
C PRO A 164 21.53 -1.36 13.23
N SER A 165 20.75 -2.01 14.08
CA SER A 165 20.41 -3.43 13.96
C SER A 165 19.36 -3.70 12.87
N ILE A 166 18.52 -2.72 12.52
CA ILE A 166 17.49 -2.87 11.49
C ILE A 166 18.15 -2.98 10.11
N ARG A 167 18.01 -4.13 9.46
CA ARG A 167 18.56 -4.40 8.14
C ARG A 167 17.54 -4.32 6.99
N ALA A 168 16.25 -4.43 7.29
CA ALA A 168 15.18 -4.23 6.32
C ALA A 168 13.82 -3.93 6.97
N ILE A 169 13.07 -3.02 6.38
CA ILE A 169 11.67 -2.74 6.71
C ILE A 169 10.83 -2.92 5.45
N VAL A 170 9.94 -3.91 5.46
CA VAL A 170 8.95 -4.07 4.40
C VAL A 170 7.89 -3.00 4.55
N VAL A 171 7.69 -2.18 3.51
CA VAL A 171 6.66 -1.13 3.51
C VAL A 171 5.54 -1.52 2.55
N GLY A 172 4.33 -1.69 3.09
CA GLY A 172 3.18 -2.15 2.32
C GLY A 172 1.85 -1.55 2.78
N GLY A 173 0.75 -2.09 2.28
CA GLY A 173 -0.62 -1.65 2.62
C GLY A 173 -1.08 -0.38 1.91
N ALA A 174 -0.17 0.46 1.43
CA ALA A 174 -0.40 1.60 0.56
C ALA A 174 0.88 1.91 -0.21
N ARG A 175 0.78 2.76 -1.23
CA ARG A 175 1.95 3.25 -1.95
C ARG A 175 2.78 4.17 -1.06
N MET A 176 4.07 3.92 -0.97
CA MET A 176 5.06 4.85 -0.45
C MET A 176 5.53 5.73 -1.61
N ASP A 177 5.46 7.05 -1.48
CA ASP A 177 5.96 7.98 -2.51
C ASP A 177 7.47 8.19 -2.41
N SER A 178 8.08 8.68 -3.49
CA SER A 178 9.53 8.92 -3.52
C SER A 178 9.99 9.92 -2.47
N PRO A 179 9.29 11.06 -2.20
CA PRO A 179 9.71 11.99 -1.17
C PRO A 179 9.83 11.36 0.22
N LEU A 180 8.82 10.58 0.63
CA LEU A 180 8.86 9.89 1.92
C LEU A 180 9.96 8.84 1.96
N TYR A 181 10.14 8.09 0.86
CA TYR A 181 11.23 7.12 0.75
C TYR A 181 12.60 7.77 0.94
N ASP A 182 12.86 8.88 0.23
CA ASP A 182 14.14 9.59 0.30
C ASP A 182 14.40 10.16 1.70
N GLN A 183 13.37 10.74 2.35
CA GLN A 183 13.46 11.23 3.73
C GLN A 183 13.74 10.10 4.72
N ALA A 184 13.06 8.98 4.59
CA ALA A 184 13.31 7.81 5.43
C ALA A 184 14.72 7.27 5.24
N ARG A 185 15.20 7.19 3.99
CA ARG A 185 16.56 6.77 3.65
C ARG A 185 17.62 7.72 4.22
N ALA A 186 17.38 9.03 4.22
CA ALA A 186 18.27 10.03 4.82
C ALA A 186 18.42 9.84 6.34
N LEU A 187 17.40 9.30 7.01
CA LEU A 187 17.45 8.91 8.43
C LEU A 187 17.94 7.46 8.64
N GLY A 188 18.43 6.80 7.60
CA GLY A 188 19.00 5.46 7.64
C GLY A 188 17.97 4.32 7.61
N TRP A 189 16.66 4.58 7.44
CA TRP A 189 15.64 3.53 7.42
C TRP A 189 15.75 2.68 6.14
N PRO A 190 16.00 1.35 6.26
CA PRO A 190 16.18 0.45 5.12
C PRO A 190 14.83 -0.01 4.57
N CYS A 191 14.06 0.91 3.98
CA CYS A 191 12.73 0.67 3.46
C CYS A 191 12.74 -0.14 2.16
N LEU A 192 11.95 -1.21 2.12
CA LEU A 192 11.68 -2.05 0.97
C LEU A 192 10.19 -1.93 0.60
N PRO A 193 9.82 -1.11 -0.37
CA PRO A 193 8.46 -1.07 -0.90
C PRO A 193 8.00 -2.45 -1.36
N SER A 194 6.72 -2.76 -1.12
CA SER A 194 6.12 -4.03 -1.47
C SER A 194 4.72 -3.88 -2.05
N TYR A 195 4.30 -4.86 -2.83
CA TYR A 195 2.96 -4.98 -3.37
C TYR A 195 2.32 -6.29 -2.90
N GLY A 196 1.09 -6.19 -2.44
CA GLY A 196 0.27 -7.33 -2.02
C GLY A 196 -1.10 -6.87 -1.54
N LEU A 197 -1.97 -7.83 -1.35
CA LEU A 197 -3.39 -7.66 -1.04
C LEU A 197 -3.78 -8.55 0.15
N THR A 198 -4.93 -8.29 0.73
CA THR A 198 -5.52 -9.22 1.70
C THR A 198 -5.72 -10.59 1.06
N GLU A 199 -6.19 -10.61 -0.18
CA GLU A 199 -6.47 -11.79 -0.99
C GLU A 199 -5.22 -12.63 -1.33
N THR A 200 -4.02 -12.11 -1.08
CA THR A 200 -2.73 -12.78 -1.32
C THR A 200 -1.98 -13.11 -0.03
N CYS A 201 -2.63 -13.14 1.12
CA CYS A 201 -2.04 -13.35 2.45
C CYS A 201 -0.93 -12.35 2.84
N SER A 202 -0.61 -11.40 2.05
CA SER A 202 0.38 -10.34 2.22
C SER A 202 0.99 -9.95 0.87
N GLN A 203 2.33 -9.79 0.82
CA GLN A 203 3.04 -9.36 -0.38
C GLN A 203 3.26 -10.48 -1.40
N VAL A 204 3.19 -10.10 -2.68
CA VAL A 204 3.52 -10.95 -3.84
C VAL A 204 4.70 -10.39 -4.63
N ALA A 205 5.06 -9.13 -4.39
CA ALA A 205 6.27 -8.52 -4.92
C ALA A 205 6.89 -7.58 -3.87
N THR A 206 8.21 -7.50 -3.84
CA THR A 206 8.95 -6.67 -2.87
C THR A 206 10.24 -6.20 -3.49
N ALA A 207 10.64 -4.96 -3.23
CA ALA A 207 11.93 -4.42 -3.66
C ALA A 207 13.08 -5.35 -3.25
N ALA A 208 14.05 -5.54 -4.14
CA ALA A 208 15.19 -6.40 -3.86
C ALA A 208 16.05 -5.85 -2.70
N MET A 209 16.65 -6.72 -1.89
CA MET A 209 17.58 -6.30 -0.83
C MET A 209 18.73 -5.45 -1.39
N SER A 210 19.20 -5.73 -2.61
CA SER A 210 20.22 -4.93 -3.29
C SER A 210 19.79 -3.49 -3.58
N SER A 211 18.48 -3.19 -3.64
CA SER A 211 17.98 -1.82 -3.83
C SER A 211 18.30 -0.91 -2.63
N LEU A 212 18.61 -1.48 -1.48
CA LEU A 212 19.04 -0.70 -0.31
C LEU A 212 20.39 -0.02 -0.51
N ALA A 213 21.22 -0.49 -1.42
CA ALA A 213 22.46 0.16 -1.80
C ALA A 213 22.26 1.27 -2.85
N ALA A 214 21.11 1.29 -3.54
CA ALA A 214 20.79 2.30 -4.54
C ALA A 214 20.29 3.60 -3.89
N ALA A 215 20.61 4.74 -4.50
CA ALA A 215 20.16 6.05 -4.03
C ALA A 215 18.72 6.39 -4.43
N SER A 216 18.09 5.61 -5.31
CA SER A 216 16.78 5.92 -5.90
C SER A 216 15.67 4.98 -5.42
N TYR A 217 14.46 5.50 -5.41
CA TYR A 217 13.24 4.71 -5.13
C TYR A 217 13.10 3.53 -6.12
N PRO A 218 12.93 2.28 -5.64
CA PRO A 218 12.73 1.13 -6.50
C PRO A 218 11.33 1.15 -7.13
N ILE A 219 11.25 1.42 -8.43
CA ILE A 219 9.97 1.46 -9.17
C ILE A 219 9.46 0.05 -9.43
N THR A 220 10.37 -0.83 -9.81
CA THR A 220 10.08 -2.21 -10.22
C THR A 220 10.33 -3.13 -9.04
N LEU A 221 9.31 -3.91 -8.71
CA LEU A 221 9.33 -4.85 -7.59
C LEU A 221 9.43 -6.27 -8.14
N PRO A 222 10.51 -7.01 -7.89
CA PRO A 222 10.58 -8.43 -8.21
C PRO A 222 9.41 -9.21 -7.61
N ALA A 223 8.79 -10.08 -8.40
CA ALA A 223 7.80 -11.02 -7.88
C ALA A 223 8.47 -12.00 -6.91
N LEU A 224 7.77 -12.33 -5.82
CA LEU A 224 8.25 -13.34 -4.87
C LEU A 224 8.08 -14.75 -5.44
N ALA A 225 8.92 -15.69 -5.01
CA ALA A 225 9.02 -17.03 -5.58
C ALA A 225 7.71 -17.84 -5.63
N HIS A 226 6.70 -17.49 -4.83
CA HIS A 226 5.40 -18.16 -4.77
C HIS A 226 4.34 -17.53 -5.67
N ALA A 227 4.68 -16.46 -6.40
CA ALA A 227 3.71 -15.64 -7.14
C ALA A 227 4.15 -15.37 -8.57
N GLU A 228 3.17 -15.38 -9.46
CA GLU A 228 3.26 -14.89 -10.83
C GLU A 228 2.33 -13.69 -10.97
N ILE A 229 2.79 -12.65 -11.67
CA ILE A 229 2.02 -11.44 -11.90
C ILE A 229 1.99 -11.17 -13.40
N ARG A 230 0.84 -10.82 -13.92
CA ARG A 230 0.68 -10.36 -15.31
C ARG A 230 -0.13 -9.08 -15.37
N SER A 231 0.03 -8.32 -16.45
CA SER A 231 -0.83 -7.17 -16.77
C SER A 231 -1.61 -7.47 -18.04
N GLY A 232 -2.92 -7.22 -18.00
CA GLY A 232 -3.80 -7.30 -19.17
C GLY A 232 -3.74 -6.04 -20.04
N GLU A 233 -4.52 -6.01 -21.14
CA GLU A 233 -4.60 -4.87 -22.07
C GLU A 233 -5.00 -3.55 -21.40
N SER A 234 -5.84 -3.61 -20.37
CA SER A 234 -6.27 -2.45 -19.56
C SER A 234 -5.27 -2.07 -18.47
N GLN A 235 -4.03 -2.57 -18.50
CA GLN A 235 -3.04 -2.44 -17.43
C GLN A 235 -3.51 -3.01 -16.08
N ARG A 236 -4.62 -3.71 -16.01
CA ARG A 236 -5.07 -4.40 -14.81
C ARG A 236 -4.09 -5.50 -14.43
N LEU A 237 -3.66 -5.50 -13.18
CA LEU A 237 -2.81 -6.57 -12.66
C LEU A 237 -3.64 -7.80 -12.30
N ALA A 238 -3.13 -8.97 -12.65
CA ALA A 238 -3.65 -10.25 -12.19
C ALA A 238 -2.53 -11.05 -11.53
N VAL A 239 -2.89 -11.77 -10.46
CA VAL A 239 -1.95 -12.54 -9.64
C VAL A 239 -2.35 -14.00 -9.61
N ARG A 240 -1.37 -14.90 -9.80
CA ARG A 240 -1.47 -16.33 -9.51
C ARG A 240 -0.42 -16.66 -8.46
N ALA A 241 -0.83 -17.20 -7.32
CA ALA A 241 0.09 -17.48 -6.21
C ALA A 241 -0.41 -18.61 -5.32
N ALA A 242 0.52 -19.35 -4.70
CA ALA A 242 0.18 -20.34 -3.68
C ALA A 242 -0.43 -19.69 -2.41
N SER A 243 -0.34 -18.37 -2.29
CA SER A 243 -0.89 -17.59 -1.18
C SER A 243 -2.26 -16.96 -1.46
N LEU A 244 -2.92 -17.30 -2.59
CA LEU A 244 -4.24 -16.75 -2.90
C LEU A 244 -5.32 -17.23 -1.94
N LEU A 245 -6.31 -16.36 -1.74
CA LEU A 245 -7.53 -16.66 -0.98
C LEU A 245 -8.22 -17.93 -1.48
N THR A 246 -8.98 -18.57 -0.60
CA THR A 246 -9.86 -19.67 -0.97
C THR A 246 -11.17 -19.14 -1.55
N CYS A 247 -11.84 -18.25 -0.84
CA CYS A 247 -13.06 -17.59 -1.30
C CYS A 247 -13.29 -16.25 -0.59
N CYS A 248 -14.23 -15.46 -1.14
CA CYS A 248 -14.83 -14.32 -0.49
C CYS A 248 -16.18 -14.70 0.10
N ALA A 249 -16.66 -13.96 1.10
CA ALA A 249 -18.02 -14.01 1.60
C ALA A 249 -18.53 -12.62 1.93
N GLU A 250 -19.80 -12.37 1.64
CA GLU A 250 -20.54 -11.21 2.10
C GLU A 250 -21.72 -11.67 2.94
N ILE A 251 -21.99 -10.96 4.02
CA ILE A 251 -23.07 -11.26 4.94
C ILE A 251 -24.04 -10.07 4.92
N ASP A 252 -25.30 -10.34 4.65
CA ASP A 252 -26.38 -9.36 4.71
C ASP A 252 -27.60 -9.92 5.45
N GLU A 253 -28.71 -9.19 5.45
CA GLU A 253 -29.99 -9.59 6.05
C GLU A 253 -30.63 -10.84 5.41
N HIS A 254 -30.23 -11.19 4.19
CA HIS A 254 -30.73 -12.36 3.45
C HIS A 254 -29.86 -13.59 3.64
N GLY A 255 -28.69 -13.46 4.31
CA GLY A 255 -27.79 -14.57 4.62
C GLY A 255 -26.33 -14.34 4.18
N VAL A 256 -25.67 -15.44 3.80
CA VAL A 256 -24.27 -15.41 3.33
C VAL A 256 -24.19 -15.77 1.86
N ARG A 257 -23.51 -14.93 1.10
CA ARG A 257 -23.07 -15.21 -0.26
C ARG A 257 -21.57 -15.46 -0.26
N ALA A 258 -21.14 -16.66 -0.63
CA ALA A 258 -19.72 -16.98 -0.82
C ALA A 258 -19.43 -17.25 -2.30
N TRP A 259 -18.24 -16.81 -2.77
CA TRP A 259 -17.80 -17.05 -4.15
C TRP A 259 -16.27 -17.12 -4.23
N ASP A 260 -15.76 -17.81 -5.23
CA ASP A 260 -14.36 -17.77 -5.61
C ASP A 260 -14.14 -16.70 -6.69
N PRO A 261 -13.37 -15.64 -6.41
CA PRO A 261 -13.12 -14.58 -7.40
C PRO A 261 -12.06 -14.97 -8.46
N LYS A 262 -11.37 -16.09 -8.27
CA LYS A 262 -10.34 -16.54 -9.23
C LYS A 262 -10.96 -17.10 -10.50
N LYS A 263 -10.29 -16.87 -11.62
CA LYS A 263 -10.56 -17.50 -12.91
C LYS A 263 -9.29 -18.19 -13.40
N ASP A 264 -9.36 -19.49 -13.66
CA ASP A 264 -8.21 -20.31 -14.09
C ASP A 264 -6.98 -20.14 -13.19
N GLY A 265 -7.21 -20.03 -11.87
CA GLY A 265 -6.17 -19.82 -10.86
C GLY A 265 -5.62 -18.38 -10.78
N TRP A 266 -6.13 -17.45 -11.57
CA TRP A 266 -5.76 -16.04 -11.54
C TRP A 266 -6.77 -15.19 -10.78
N LEU A 267 -6.29 -14.33 -9.91
CA LEU A 267 -7.04 -13.26 -9.28
C LEU A 267 -6.82 -11.97 -10.04
N GLU A 268 -7.85 -11.45 -10.71
CA GLU A 268 -7.83 -10.09 -11.24
C GLU A 268 -7.97 -9.09 -10.09
N THR A 269 -7.04 -8.13 -10.02
CA THR A 269 -7.03 -7.13 -8.94
C THR A 269 -7.71 -5.84 -9.40
N GLU A 270 -7.97 -4.93 -8.47
CA GLU A 270 -8.39 -3.55 -8.78
C GLU A 270 -7.18 -2.60 -8.93
N ASP A 271 -5.99 -3.14 -9.13
CA ASP A 271 -4.77 -2.37 -9.28
C ASP A 271 -4.32 -2.33 -10.75
N ALA A 272 -3.83 -1.15 -11.17
CA ALA A 272 -3.18 -0.96 -12.45
C ALA A 272 -1.66 -1.08 -12.30
N GLY A 273 -1.01 -1.63 -13.33
CA GLY A 273 0.43 -1.78 -13.34
C GLY A 273 0.96 -2.34 -14.64
N ARG A 274 2.26 -2.46 -14.72
CA ARG A 274 2.99 -3.04 -15.86
C ARG A 274 3.96 -4.10 -15.36
N VAL A 275 4.00 -5.22 -16.03
CA VAL A 275 5.00 -6.27 -15.78
C VAL A 275 6.13 -6.11 -16.78
N THR A 276 7.35 -6.11 -16.29
CA THR A 276 8.60 -6.06 -17.05
C THR A 276 9.43 -7.33 -16.76
N LYS A 277 10.55 -7.49 -17.45
CA LYS A 277 11.50 -8.59 -17.17
C LYS A 277 12.08 -8.54 -15.73
N ASP A 278 12.11 -7.36 -15.12
CA ASP A 278 12.71 -7.12 -13.80
C ASP A 278 11.68 -7.16 -12.66
N GLY A 279 10.37 -7.29 -12.97
CA GLY A 279 9.29 -7.37 -12.01
C GLY A 279 8.06 -6.55 -12.37
N VAL A 280 7.29 -6.13 -11.37
CA VAL A 280 6.05 -5.37 -11.53
C VAL A 280 6.23 -3.91 -11.12
N GLU A 281 5.73 -2.99 -11.94
CA GLU A 281 5.51 -1.59 -11.61
C GLU A 281 4.03 -1.41 -11.27
N VAL A 282 3.71 -1.07 -10.04
CA VAL A 282 2.34 -0.82 -9.59
C VAL A 282 2.03 0.67 -9.74
N PHE A 283 1.03 1.00 -10.54
CA PHE A 283 0.66 2.38 -10.81
C PHE A 283 -0.32 2.95 -9.79
N GLY A 284 -1.14 2.10 -9.16
CA GLY A 284 -2.16 2.47 -8.18
C GLY A 284 -3.49 1.77 -8.46
N ARG A 285 -4.56 2.22 -7.84
CA ARG A 285 -5.90 1.67 -8.05
C ARG A 285 -6.48 2.08 -9.39
N LEU A 286 -7.22 1.19 -10.05
CA LEU A 286 -7.97 1.51 -11.26
C LEU A 286 -8.98 2.65 -11.03
N SER A 287 -9.53 2.74 -9.81
CA SER A 287 -10.39 3.85 -9.40
C SER A 287 -9.69 5.21 -9.29
N GLU A 288 -8.34 5.23 -9.26
CA GLU A 288 -7.51 6.44 -9.31
C GLU A 288 -6.99 6.70 -10.74
N SER A 289 -7.52 5.99 -11.71
CA SER A 289 -7.21 6.17 -13.14
C SER A 289 -8.36 6.84 -13.87
N VAL A 290 -8.03 7.56 -14.92
CA VAL A 290 -9.00 8.26 -15.79
C VAL A 290 -8.78 7.85 -17.24
N LYS A 291 -9.80 8.08 -18.10
CA LYS A 291 -9.62 7.90 -19.55
C LYS A 291 -9.24 9.22 -20.19
N VAL A 292 -8.11 9.22 -20.92
CA VAL A 292 -7.64 10.34 -21.73
C VAL A 292 -7.50 9.85 -23.17
N LEU A 293 -8.26 10.39 -24.10
CA LEU A 293 -8.31 9.95 -25.51
C LEU A 293 -8.61 8.45 -25.67
N GLY A 294 -9.39 7.87 -24.75
CA GLY A 294 -9.74 6.44 -24.74
C GLY A 294 -8.76 5.56 -23.96
N GLU A 295 -7.55 6.05 -23.66
CA GLU A 295 -6.50 5.33 -22.94
C GLU A 295 -6.61 5.50 -21.43
N ILE A 296 -6.22 4.48 -20.66
CA ILE A 296 -6.22 4.52 -19.19
C ILE A 296 -4.96 5.21 -18.69
N VAL A 297 -5.13 6.28 -17.92
CA VAL A 297 -4.05 7.05 -17.29
C VAL A 297 -4.16 6.92 -15.77
N SER A 298 -3.14 6.35 -15.16
CA SER A 298 -3.00 6.30 -13.70
C SER A 298 -2.46 7.64 -13.18
N LEU A 299 -3.27 8.39 -12.44
CA LEU A 299 -2.85 9.65 -11.85
C LEU A 299 -1.68 9.49 -10.85
N PRO A 300 -1.65 8.43 -10.00
CA PRO A 300 -0.49 8.19 -9.12
C PRO A 300 0.81 7.93 -9.88
N ARG A 301 0.76 7.30 -11.07
CA ARG A 301 1.95 7.10 -11.92
C ARG A 301 2.48 8.43 -12.46
N VAL A 302 1.59 9.28 -12.97
CA VAL A 302 1.99 10.61 -13.47
C VAL A 302 2.55 11.46 -12.34
N GLU A 303 1.94 11.42 -11.15
CA GLU A 303 2.38 12.12 -9.95
C GLU A 303 3.80 11.67 -9.51
N GLU A 304 4.09 10.37 -9.57
CA GLU A 304 5.43 9.84 -9.28
C GLU A 304 6.47 10.38 -10.25
N GLN A 305 6.16 10.45 -11.55
CA GLN A 305 7.08 11.02 -12.53
C GLN A 305 7.29 12.53 -12.29
N ALA A 306 6.25 13.24 -11.88
CA ALA A 306 6.35 14.64 -11.51
C ALA A 306 7.24 14.85 -10.26
N TRP A 307 7.15 13.98 -9.24
CA TRP A 307 8.05 14.03 -8.08
C TRP A 307 9.51 13.77 -8.45
N ARG A 308 9.79 12.85 -9.39
CA ARG A 308 11.16 12.59 -9.89
C ARG A 308 11.73 13.78 -10.65
N TRP A 309 10.90 14.38 -11.49
CA TRP A 309 11.25 15.62 -12.17
C TRP A 309 11.56 16.73 -11.16
N ALA A 310 10.70 16.96 -10.19
CA ALA A 310 10.90 17.99 -9.17
C ALA A 310 12.18 17.78 -8.33
N ALA A 311 12.59 16.54 -8.10
CA ALA A 311 13.85 16.22 -7.44
C ALA A 311 15.07 16.58 -8.30
N ARG A 312 15.02 16.37 -9.63
CA ARG A 312 16.11 16.72 -10.56
C ARG A 312 16.28 18.22 -10.71
N GLU A 313 15.19 18.98 -10.59
CA GLU A 313 15.18 20.45 -10.72
C GLU A 313 15.39 21.17 -9.37
N ASP A 314 15.75 20.46 -8.32
CA ASP A 314 15.91 20.98 -6.94
C ASP A 314 14.68 21.73 -6.40
N LEU A 315 13.50 21.54 -7.01
CA LEU A 315 12.27 22.22 -6.61
C LEU A 315 11.79 21.80 -5.21
N ARG A 316 12.14 20.58 -4.81
CA ARG A 316 11.79 20.03 -3.49
C ARG A 316 12.41 20.80 -2.32
N ALA A 317 13.49 21.54 -2.57
CA ALA A 317 14.12 22.42 -1.58
C ALA A 317 13.37 23.74 -1.36
N LEU A 318 12.40 24.08 -2.21
CA LEU A 318 11.62 25.31 -2.08
C LEU A 318 10.66 25.21 -0.87
N PRO A 319 10.55 26.26 -0.05
CA PRO A 319 9.63 26.25 1.08
C PRO A 319 8.19 26.01 0.64
N GLY A 320 7.48 25.11 1.36
CA GLY A 320 6.09 24.77 1.08
C GLY A 320 5.85 24.10 -0.29
N PHE A 321 6.91 23.59 -0.94
CA PHE A 321 6.77 22.88 -2.21
C PHE A 321 5.97 21.60 -2.03
N ASP A 322 4.91 21.47 -2.81
CA ASP A 322 4.08 20.30 -2.88
C ASP A 322 3.49 20.14 -4.28
N ILE A 323 3.23 18.92 -4.72
CA ILE A 323 2.59 18.63 -5.99
C ILE A 323 1.52 17.56 -5.86
N ALA A 324 0.51 17.62 -6.73
CA ALA A 324 -0.47 16.57 -6.94
C ALA A 324 -0.94 16.56 -8.39
N VAL A 325 -1.35 15.39 -8.87
CA VAL A 325 -1.96 15.25 -10.20
C VAL A 325 -3.46 15.07 -10.06
N VAL A 326 -4.21 15.87 -10.80
CA VAL A 326 -5.66 15.77 -10.93
C VAL A 326 -6.07 15.67 -12.40
N ALA A 327 -7.31 15.28 -12.65
CA ALA A 327 -7.80 15.16 -14.01
C ALA A 327 -9.26 15.63 -14.10
N PRO A 328 -9.49 16.94 -14.25
CA PRO A 328 -10.82 17.47 -14.49
C PRO A 328 -11.40 16.95 -15.82
N PRO A 329 -12.73 16.83 -15.94
CA PRO A 329 -13.39 16.49 -17.20
C PRO A 329 -13.03 17.48 -18.31
N HIS A 330 -12.82 16.95 -19.52
CA HIS A 330 -12.49 17.74 -20.71
C HIS A 330 -13.27 17.25 -21.92
N ALA A 331 -13.96 18.13 -22.62
CA ALA A 331 -14.92 17.79 -23.69
C ALA A 331 -14.33 16.90 -24.80
N ARG A 332 -13.09 17.18 -25.24
CA ARG A 332 -12.42 16.43 -26.32
C ARG A 332 -11.59 15.24 -25.81
N LEU A 333 -10.96 15.38 -24.65
CA LEU A 333 -9.98 14.40 -24.15
C LEU A 333 -10.61 13.35 -23.23
N GLY A 334 -11.86 13.54 -22.79
CA GLY A 334 -12.48 12.85 -21.69
C GLY A 334 -12.03 13.44 -20.35
N HIS A 335 -10.73 13.43 -20.07
CA HIS A 335 -10.10 14.12 -18.94
C HIS A 335 -8.82 14.83 -19.37
N GLU A 336 -8.48 15.91 -18.69
CA GLU A 336 -7.22 16.65 -18.85
C GLU A 336 -6.28 16.35 -17.69
N VAL A 337 -5.06 15.86 -17.97
CA VAL A 337 -4.06 15.64 -16.93
C VAL A 337 -3.43 16.96 -16.52
N VAL A 338 -3.66 17.38 -15.27
CA VAL A 338 -3.20 18.64 -14.70
C VAL A 338 -2.25 18.37 -13.55
N LEU A 339 -1.03 18.91 -13.61
CA LEU A 339 -0.14 18.97 -12.47
C LEU A 339 -0.45 20.22 -11.65
N VAL A 340 -0.76 20.05 -10.38
CA VAL A 340 -0.96 21.14 -9.44
C VAL A 340 0.32 21.30 -8.63
N ILE A 341 0.85 22.53 -8.58
CA ILE A 341 2.07 22.87 -7.85
C ILE A 341 1.74 23.92 -6.79
N ALA A 342 2.17 23.67 -5.55
CA ALA A 342 2.19 24.64 -4.47
C ALA A 342 3.64 24.97 -4.09
N CYS A 343 3.94 26.23 -3.80
CA CYS A 343 5.19 26.67 -3.16
C CYS A 343 5.01 28.07 -2.57
N GLN A 344 5.76 28.37 -1.51
CA GLN A 344 5.73 29.66 -0.84
C GLN A 344 7.15 30.16 -0.58
N PRO A 345 7.52 31.40 -1.03
CA PRO A 345 6.69 32.30 -1.86
C PRO A 345 6.42 31.76 -3.26
N ARG A 346 5.38 32.27 -3.91
CA ARG A 346 5.10 31.91 -5.32
C ARG A 346 6.30 32.27 -6.20
N LEU A 347 6.64 31.40 -7.14
CA LEU A 347 7.68 31.64 -8.13
C LEU A 347 7.29 32.79 -9.06
N ALA A 348 8.27 33.61 -9.47
CA ALA A 348 8.11 34.60 -10.54
C ALA A 348 7.68 33.90 -11.85
N ASP A 349 6.94 34.60 -12.71
CA ASP A 349 6.37 34.06 -13.93
C ASP A 349 7.41 33.51 -14.92
N GLU A 350 8.57 34.14 -15.03
CA GLU A 350 9.68 33.62 -15.84
C GLU A 350 10.17 32.26 -15.35
N ARG A 351 10.30 32.11 -14.03
CA ARG A 351 10.71 30.81 -13.42
C ARG A 351 9.63 29.77 -13.55
N ARG A 352 8.35 30.13 -13.47
CA ARG A 352 7.23 29.20 -13.73
C ARG A 352 7.28 28.66 -15.15
N SER A 353 7.48 29.56 -16.14
CA SER A 353 7.59 29.17 -17.55
C SER A 353 8.76 28.22 -17.79
N ALA A 354 9.91 28.44 -17.16
CA ALA A 354 11.05 27.54 -17.21
C ALA A 354 10.74 26.16 -16.58
N VAL A 355 10.08 26.15 -15.43
CA VAL A 355 9.62 24.95 -14.71
C VAL A 355 8.66 24.14 -15.59
N GLU A 356 7.70 24.77 -16.24
CA GLU A 356 6.73 24.12 -17.13
C GLU A 356 7.39 23.55 -18.39
N ALA A 357 8.36 24.26 -18.97
CA ALA A 357 9.13 23.78 -20.11
C ALA A 357 9.98 22.55 -19.76
N SER A 358 10.63 22.54 -18.61
CA SER A 358 11.40 21.40 -18.10
C SER A 358 10.50 20.20 -17.81
N LEU A 359 9.33 20.42 -17.17
CA LEU A 359 8.32 19.37 -16.96
C LEU A 359 7.85 18.75 -18.28
N ALA A 360 7.56 19.57 -19.27
CA ALA A 360 7.15 19.09 -20.59
C ALA A 360 8.23 18.24 -21.26
N SER A 361 9.50 18.60 -21.10
CA SER A 361 10.64 17.79 -21.58
C SER A 361 10.73 16.45 -20.87
N HIS A 362 10.68 16.45 -19.54
CA HIS A 362 10.66 15.22 -18.73
C HIS A 362 9.47 14.31 -19.11
N GLY A 363 8.29 14.91 -19.31
CA GLY A 363 7.10 14.15 -19.74
C GLY A 363 7.24 13.50 -21.12
N ARG A 364 7.96 14.14 -22.06
CA ARG A 364 8.24 13.52 -23.38
C ARG A 364 9.14 12.29 -23.26
N GLU A 365 10.05 12.27 -22.31
CA GLU A 365 11.01 11.21 -22.09
C GLU A 365 10.43 10.02 -21.32
N HIS A 366 9.55 10.28 -20.31
CA HIS A 366 9.16 9.27 -19.31
C HIS A 366 7.68 8.89 -19.33
N LEU A 367 6.82 9.63 -20.06
CA LEU A 367 5.38 9.42 -20.11
C LEU A 367 4.90 9.19 -21.56
N LEU A 368 3.93 8.31 -21.71
CA LEU A 368 3.24 8.11 -22.97
C LEU A 368 2.48 9.39 -23.38
N PRO A 369 2.22 9.64 -24.66
CA PRO A 369 1.59 10.89 -25.12
C PRO A 369 0.28 11.26 -24.40
N PHE A 370 -0.54 10.27 -24.05
CA PHE A 370 -1.80 10.46 -23.35
C PHE A 370 -1.66 10.63 -21.84
N GLU A 371 -0.51 10.24 -21.24
CA GLU A 371 -0.19 10.41 -19.80
C GLU A 371 0.40 11.79 -19.50
N ARG A 372 0.87 12.52 -20.53
CA ARG A 372 1.61 13.76 -20.32
C ARG A 372 0.72 14.83 -19.69
N VAL A 373 1.31 15.59 -18.76
CA VAL A 373 0.70 16.77 -18.19
C VAL A 373 0.39 17.77 -19.31
N ARG A 374 -0.86 18.20 -19.39
CA ARG A 374 -1.37 19.15 -20.40
C ARG A 374 -1.35 20.58 -19.88
N ARG A 375 -1.52 20.75 -18.58
CA ARG A 375 -1.59 22.04 -17.93
C ARG A 375 -0.96 21.96 -16.55
N VAL A 376 -0.30 23.04 -16.14
CA VAL A 376 0.15 23.26 -14.76
C VAL A 376 -0.77 24.27 -14.09
N ALA A 377 -1.26 23.96 -12.90
CA ALA A 377 -2.03 24.86 -12.07
C ALA A 377 -1.22 25.21 -10.82
N TRP A 378 -1.07 26.51 -10.55
CA TRP A 378 -0.36 27.02 -9.38
C TRP A 378 -1.33 27.40 -8.29
N VAL A 379 -1.17 26.82 -7.10
CA VAL A 379 -2.04 27.04 -5.93
C VAL A 379 -1.21 27.45 -4.70
N ASP A 380 -1.85 28.01 -3.69
CA ASP A 380 -1.16 28.37 -2.44
C ASP A 380 -0.88 27.13 -1.57
N ALA A 381 -1.78 26.13 -1.60
CA ALA A 381 -1.62 24.88 -0.88
C ALA A 381 -2.42 23.76 -1.53
N ILE A 382 -1.93 22.52 -1.43
CA ILE A 382 -2.65 21.32 -1.84
C ILE A 382 -3.41 20.76 -0.64
N PRO A 383 -4.75 20.57 -0.74
CA PRO A 383 -5.53 20.04 0.36
C PRO A 383 -5.17 18.57 0.63
N ARG A 384 -4.67 18.29 1.84
CA ARG A 384 -4.31 16.94 2.30
C ARG A 384 -5.11 16.53 3.53
N THR A 385 -5.22 15.23 3.75
CA THR A 385 -5.71 14.67 5.01
C THR A 385 -4.61 14.79 6.10
N PRO A 386 -4.93 14.62 7.40
CA PRO A 386 -3.91 14.57 8.45
C PRO A 386 -2.81 13.51 8.23
N LEU A 387 -3.10 12.45 7.46
CA LEU A 387 -2.17 11.40 7.06
C LEU A 387 -1.44 11.71 5.74
N GLY A 388 -1.46 12.96 5.25
CA GLY A 388 -0.75 13.40 4.05
C GLY A 388 -1.41 13.04 2.71
N LYS A 389 -2.52 12.27 2.68
CA LYS A 389 -3.20 11.89 1.42
C LYS A 389 -3.88 13.09 0.77
N CYS A 390 -3.59 13.34 -0.51
CA CYS A 390 -4.24 14.40 -1.30
C CYS A 390 -5.77 14.19 -1.38
N ARG A 391 -6.54 15.25 -1.11
CA ARG A 391 -7.99 15.30 -1.31
C ARG A 391 -8.30 15.63 -2.77
N ARG A 392 -8.01 14.67 -3.68
CA ARG A 392 -8.08 14.89 -5.13
C ARG A 392 -9.41 15.44 -5.62
N VAL A 393 -10.53 14.96 -5.09
CA VAL A 393 -11.87 15.45 -5.49
C VAL A 393 -12.03 16.95 -5.22
N LEU A 394 -11.58 17.42 -4.06
CA LEU A 394 -11.63 18.83 -3.70
C LEU A 394 -10.70 19.66 -4.60
N LEU A 395 -9.46 19.17 -4.78
CA LEU A 395 -8.46 19.83 -5.63
C LEU A 395 -8.90 19.88 -7.10
N THR A 396 -9.52 18.82 -7.61
CA THR A 396 -10.05 18.78 -8.99
C THR A 396 -11.12 19.84 -9.23
N ARG A 397 -12.02 20.06 -8.25
CA ARG A 397 -13.04 21.13 -8.32
C ARG A 397 -12.38 22.51 -8.31
N GLN A 398 -11.47 22.75 -7.38
CA GLN A 398 -10.73 24.02 -7.26
C GLN A 398 -10.00 24.40 -8.54
N VAL A 399 -9.38 23.42 -9.22
CA VAL A 399 -8.63 23.63 -10.47
C VAL A 399 -9.58 23.71 -11.69
N GLY A 400 -10.70 23.02 -11.66
CA GLY A 400 -11.72 23.08 -12.72
C GLY A 400 -12.43 24.43 -12.79
N ASP A 401 -12.71 25.05 -11.64
CA ASP A 401 -13.36 26.36 -11.55
C ASP A 401 -12.46 27.50 -12.09
N GLN A 402 -11.13 27.36 -12.02
CA GLN A 402 -10.17 28.33 -12.59
C GLN A 402 -10.19 28.40 -14.13
N THR A 403 -10.69 27.35 -14.80
CA THR A 403 -10.83 27.35 -16.28
C THR A 403 -12.06 28.09 -16.77
N GLY A 404 -13.03 28.41 -15.89
CA GLY A 404 -14.24 29.19 -16.19
C GLY A 404 -14.06 30.69 -16.14
N ALA A 405 -12.98 31.18 -15.52
CA ALA A 405 -12.72 32.62 -15.33
C ALA A 405 -11.89 33.27 -16.47
N ASP A 406 -11.27 32.44 -17.34
CA ASP A 406 -10.43 32.88 -18.47
C ASP A 406 -11.13 32.67 -19.85
N ARG A 407 -12.47 32.57 -19.87
CA ARG A 407 -13.26 32.55 -21.14
C ARG A 407 -14.17 33.75 -21.28
#